data_ce84b47fdebff2eb4431e987f8c87548
#
_entry.id   ce84b47fdebff2eb4431e987f8c87548
#
_cell.length_a   1.000
_cell.length_b   1.000
_cell.length_c   1.000
_cell.angle_alpha   90.00
_cell.angle_beta   90.00
_cell.angle_gamma   90.00
#
_symmetry.space_group_name_H-M   'P 1'
#
loop_
_entity.id
_entity.type
_entity.pdbx_description
1 polymer ?
#
loop_
_entity_poly.entity_id
_entity_poly.type
_entity_poly.pdbx_seq_one_letter_code
_entity_poly.pdbx_strand_id
1 'polypeptide(L)'
;MVEQNHLASTEWVDIVNEDNEVIAQASREQMRAQCLRHRATYIVVHDGMGKILVQRRTETKDYQPGLLDATAGGVVQSDEQMLDSARREAEEELGIAGVPFADHGQFYFEDKHCRVWGSLFSCVSHGPFALQEEEVSEVCWLTPEEITARCDEFTADSLKALALWMSRNAKNETVAAEKEE
;
A
#
# COMPACT_ATOMS: atom_id res chain seq x y z
N MET A 1 11.84 23.73 -6.58
CA MET A 1 10.84 23.09 -5.68
C MET A 1 9.40 23.07 -6.20
N VAL A 2 9.11 23.72 -7.31
CA VAL A 2 7.74 23.76 -7.91
C VAL A 2 7.53 22.68 -8.99
N GLU A 3 8.60 22.04 -9.47
CA GLU A 3 8.51 21.09 -10.59
C GLU A 3 8.12 19.65 -10.20
N GLN A 4 8.34 19.22 -8.95
CA GLN A 4 8.05 17.84 -8.55
C GLN A 4 6.56 17.60 -8.23
N ASN A 5 5.82 18.63 -7.78
CA ASN A 5 4.37 18.51 -7.60
C ASN A 5 3.60 18.45 -8.94
N HIS A 6 4.24 18.84 -10.03
CA HIS A 6 3.63 18.81 -11.36
C HIS A 6 3.64 17.41 -12.00
N LEU A 7 4.59 16.54 -11.59
CA LEU A 7 4.69 15.18 -12.13
C LEU A 7 3.57 14.26 -11.62
N ALA A 8 3.19 14.35 -10.35
CA ALA A 8 2.10 13.55 -9.79
C ALA A 8 0.73 13.91 -10.38
N SER A 9 0.50 15.17 -10.73
CA SER A 9 -0.74 15.62 -11.37
C SER A 9 -0.90 15.15 -12.81
N THR A 10 0.21 14.78 -13.47
CA THR A 10 0.21 14.28 -14.87
C THR A 10 0.15 12.76 -14.98
N GLU A 11 0.20 12.01 -13.86
CA GLU A 11 0.03 10.56 -13.88
C GLU A 11 -1.38 10.19 -14.32
N TRP A 12 -1.45 9.23 -15.26
CA TRP A 12 -2.71 8.65 -15.70
C TRP A 12 -2.98 7.35 -14.97
N VAL A 13 -4.22 7.20 -14.50
CA VAL A 13 -4.69 6.03 -13.77
C VAL A 13 -5.91 5.43 -14.43
N ASP A 14 -6.04 4.12 -14.35
CA ASP A 14 -7.22 3.41 -14.80
C ASP A 14 -8.36 3.61 -13.77
N ILE A 15 -9.53 3.96 -14.27
CA ILE A 15 -10.76 4.03 -13.49
C ILE A 15 -11.55 2.74 -13.72
N VAL A 16 -12.00 2.13 -12.64
CA VAL A 16 -12.62 0.81 -12.69
C VAL A 16 -14.04 0.82 -12.13
N ASN A 17 -14.83 -0.17 -12.55
CA ASN A 17 -16.16 -0.42 -12.02
C ASN A 17 -16.13 -1.27 -10.74
N GLU A 18 -17.31 -1.70 -10.27
CA GLU A 18 -17.44 -2.54 -9.07
C GLU A 18 -16.82 -3.93 -9.23
N ASP A 19 -16.68 -4.40 -10.46
CA ASP A 19 -16.06 -5.70 -10.78
C ASP A 19 -14.57 -5.59 -11.11
N ASN A 20 -13.96 -4.44 -10.83
CA ASN A 20 -12.55 -4.15 -11.11
C ASN A 20 -12.20 -4.20 -12.61
N GLU A 21 -13.14 -3.87 -13.47
CA GLU A 21 -12.93 -3.74 -14.91
C GLU A 21 -12.65 -2.29 -15.28
N VAL A 22 -11.69 -2.05 -16.17
CA VAL A 22 -11.33 -0.70 -16.62
C VAL A 22 -12.45 -0.13 -17.49
N ILE A 23 -13.00 1.01 -17.09
CA ILE A 23 -14.08 1.72 -17.77
C ILE A 23 -13.67 3.09 -18.31
N ALA A 24 -12.59 3.67 -17.80
CA ALA A 24 -12.08 4.98 -18.20
C ALA A 24 -10.62 5.13 -17.74
N GLN A 25 -10.03 6.26 -18.15
CA GLN A 25 -8.75 6.73 -17.63
C GLN A 25 -8.91 8.19 -17.19
N ALA A 26 -8.20 8.56 -16.14
CA ALA A 26 -8.18 9.93 -15.61
C ALA A 26 -6.79 10.30 -15.13
N SER A 27 -6.54 11.58 -14.98
CA SER A 27 -5.36 12.04 -14.25
C SER A 27 -5.49 11.69 -12.77
N ARG A 28 -4.38 11.48 -12.09
CA ARG A 28 -4.37 11.27 -10.63
C ARG A 28 -5.07 12.40 -9.88
N GLU A 29 -4.87 13.64 -10.31
CA GLU A 29 -5.53 14.82 -9.74
C GLU A 29 -7.06 14.71 -9.86
N GLN A 30 -7.56 14.38 -11.05
CA GLN A 30 -9.01 14.20 -11.27
C GLN A 30 -9.57 13.03 -10.45
N MET A 31 -8.85 11.93 -10.40
CA MET A 31 -9.23 10.76 -9.60
C MET A 31 -9.38 11.13 -8.12
N ARG A 32 -8.45 11.91 -7.56
CA ARG A 32 -8.53 12.40 -6.18
C ARG A 32 -9.68 13.40 -5.98
N ALA A 33 -9.79 14.40 -6.85
CA ALA A 33 -10.82 15.44 -6.74
C ALA A 33 -12.25 14.89 -6.81
N GLN A 34 -12.48 13.86 -7.60
CA GLN A 34 -13.79 13.25 -7.81
C GLN A 34 -14.00 11.94 -7.05
N CYS A 35 -13.02 11.51 -6.24
CA CYS A 35 -13.03 10.24 -5.51
C CYS A 35 -13.41 9.06 -6.42
N LEU A 36 -12.73 8.94 -7.57
CA LEU A 36 -13.00 7.90 -8.55
C LEU A 36 -12.44 6.56 -8.08
N ARG A 37 -13.12 5.48 -8.44
CA ARG A 37 -12.68 4.12 -8.13
C ARG A 37 -11.46 3.76 -8.99
N HIS A 38 -10.36 3.44 -8.36
CA HIS A 38 -9.07 3.17 -8.99
C HIS A 38 -8.40 1.94 -8.40
N ARG A 39 -7.15 1.68 -8.80
CA ARG A 39 -6.33 0.58 -8.29
C ARG A 39 -5.14 1.10 -7.52
N ALA A 40 -4.78 0.40 -6.46
CA ALA A 40 -3.57 0.66 -5.68
C ALA A 40 -2.93 -0.64 -5.21
N THR A 41 -1.63 -0.57 -4.92
CA THR A 41 -0.89 -1.67 -4.31
C THR A 41 -0.67 -1.40 -2.83
N TYR A 42 -0.71 -2.48 -2.05
CA TYR A 42 -0.48 -2.49 -0.62
C TYR A 42 0.54 -3.56 -0.30
N ILE A 43 1.65 -3.17 0.29
CA ILE A 43 2.77 -4.06 0.57
C ILE A 43 3.01 -4.08 2.07
N VAL A 44 2.73 -5.20 2.72
CA VAL A 44 3.12 -5.43 4.11
C VAL A 44 4.61 -5.75 4.12
N VAL A 45 5.42 -4.86 4.64
CA VAL A 45 6.85 -5.08 4.87
C VAL A 45 7.01 -5.53 6.32
N HIS A 46 7.59 -6.70 6.54
CA HIS A 46 7.74 -7.28 7.86
C HIS A 46 9.14 -7.88 8.07
N ASP A 47 9.50 -8.12 9.33
CA ASP A 47 10.81 -8.65 9.71
C ASP A 47 10.88 -10.18 9.76
N GLY A 48 9.75 -10.85 9.51
CA GLY A 48 9.63 -12.31 9.65
C GLY A 48 9.51 -12.79 11.10
N MET A 49 9.48 -11.88 12.09
CA MET A 49 9.45 -12.19 13.52
C MET A 49 8.31 -11.48 14.28
N GLY A 50 7.33 -10.94 13.55
CA GLY A 50 6.13 -10.37 14.13
C GLY A 50 6.07 -8.84 14.15
N LYS A 51 7.06 -8.14 13.59
CA LYS A 51 7.02 -6.68 13.46
C LYS A 51 6.76 -6.25 12.03
N ILE A 52 5.98 -5.18 11.92
CA ILE A 52 5.57 -4.54 10.67
C ILE A 52 6.32 -3.22 10.52
N LEU A 53 6.83 -2.94 9.34
CA LEU A 53 7.39 -1.64 9.01
C LEU A 53 6.27 -0.65 8.76
N VAL A 54 6.17 0.34 9.62
CA VAL A 54 5.20 1.43 9.54
C VAL A 54 5.90 2.67 9.01
N GLN A 55 5.26 3.37 8.07
CA GLN A 55 5.78 4.61 7.52
C GLN A 55 4.85 5.78 7.82
N ARG A 56 5.44 6.97 8.04
CA ARG A 56 4.69 8.22 8.14
C ARG A 56 4.65 8.91 6.79
N ARG A 57 3.45 9.20 6.33
CA ARG A 57 3.19 9.98 5.12
C ARG A 57 3.62 11.43 5.34
N THR A 58 4.27 12.03 4.33
CA THR A 58 4.62 13.46 4.41
C THR A 58 3.37 14.34 4.43
N GLU A 59 3.52 15.56 4.92
CA GLU A 59 2.43 16.56 4.95
C GLU A 59 2.04 17.06 3.54
N THR A 60 2.83 16.75 2.52
CA THR A 60 2.61 17.15 1.13
C THR A 60 1.88 16.08 0.30
N LYS A 61 1.53 14.94 0.89
CA LYS A 61 0.78 13.88 0.19
C LYS A 61 -0.63 14.37 -0.18
N ASP A 62 -1.10 13.95 -1.35
CA ASP A 62 -2.44 14.27 -1.87
C ASP A 62 -3.57 13.49 -1.18
N TYR A 63 -3.23 12.40 -0.48
CA TYR A 63 -4.15 11.54 0.26
C TYR A 63 -3.66 11.34 1.68
N GLN A 64 -4.49 11.67 2.67
CA GLN A 64 -4.22 11.47 4.10
C GLN A 64 -2.82 11.93 4.56
N PRO A 65 -2.43 13.21 4.34
CA PRO A 65 -1.10 13.69 4.72
C PRO A 65 -0.85 13.56 6.22
N GLY A 66 0.38 13.24 6.60
CA GLY A 66 0.85 13.15 7.98
C GLY A 66 0.41 11.92 8.75
N LEU A 67 -0.46 11.07 8.23
CA LEU A 67 -0.87 9.83 8.88
C LEU A 67 0.19 8.73 8.71
N LEU A 68 0.05 7.68 9.52
CA LEU A 68 0.83 6.46 9.41
C LEU A 68 0.19 5.50 8.42
N ASP A 69 1.03 4.78 7.68
CA ASP A 69 0.65 3.65 6.85
C ASP A 69 1.21 2.35 7.42
N ALA A 70 0.37 1.34 7.56
CA ALA A 70 0.78 -0.01 7.91
C ALA A 70 1.33 -0.80 6.72
N THR A 71 1.25 -0.24 5.52
CA THR A 71 1.75 -0.81 4.26
C THR A 71 2.48 0.24 3.45
N ALA A 72 3.44 -0.19 2.64
CA ALA A 72 3.96 0.60 1.54
C ALA A 72 3.08 0.42 0.29
N GLY A 73 3.31 1.18 -0.75
CA GLY A 73 2.60 1.08 -2.02
C GLY A 73 2.02 2.40 -2.49
N GLY A 74 1.26 2.34 -3.56
CA GLY A 74 0.69 3.53 -4.16
C GLY A 74 -0.30 3.24 -5.26
N VAL A 75 -0.76 4.28 -5.89
CA VAL A 75 -1.70 4.23 -7.01
C VAL A 75 -1.05 3.54 -8.21
N VAL A 76 -1.77 2.60 -8.80
CA VAL A 76 -1.33 1.90 -10.03
C VAL A 76 -1.56 2.82 -11.23
N GLN A 77 -0.52 3.05 -12.00
CA GLN A 77 -0.60 3.82 -13.24
C GLN A 77 -1.31 3.02 -14.34
N SER A 78 -1.90 3.72 -15.32
CA SER A 78 -2.47 3.07 -16.49
C SER A 78 -1.45 2.18 -17.19
N ASP A 79 -1.90 1.00 -17.63
CA ASP A 79 -1.09 -0.02 -18.33
C ASP A 79 0.03 -0.65 -17.48
N GLU A 80 0.08 -0.40 -16.18
CA GLU A 80 1.05 -1.00 -15.26
C GLU A 80 0.49 -2.29 -14.65
N GLN A 81 1.32 -3.33 -14.58
CA GLN A 81 0.97 -4.57 -13.87
C GLN A 81 1.07 -4.38 -12.36
N MET A 82 0.19 -5.04 -11.60
CA MET A 82 0.13 -4.86 -10.14
C MET A 82 1.45 -5.18 -9.43
N LEU A 83 2.11 -6.28 -9.77
CA LEU A 83 3.39 -6.66 -9.17
C LEU A 83 4.51 -5.68 -9.52
N ASP A 84 4.55 -5.19 -10.76
CA ASP A 84 5.54 -4.20 -11.19
C ASP A 84 5.33 -2.86 -10.47
N SER A 85 4.07 -2.45 -10.31
CA SER A 85 3.71 -1.28 -9.48
C SER A 85 4.17 -1.46 -8.04
N ALA A 86 3.91 -2.60 -7.42
CA ALA A 86 4.32 -2.88 -6.05
C ALA A 86 5.85 -2.83 -5.88
N ARG A 87 6.59 -3.42 -6.79
CA ARG A 87 8.06 -3.40 -6.77
C ARG A 87 8.62 -1.99 -6.95
N ARG A 88 8.07 -1.24 -7.90
CA ARG A 88 8.45 0.15 -8.14
C ARG A 88 8.22 1.01 -6.91
N GLU A 89 7.04 0.93 -6.30
CA GLU A 89 6.72 1.70 -5.09
C GLU A 89 7.62 1.34 -3.90
N ALA A 90 7.88 0.06 -3.66
CA ALA A 90 8.77 -0.38 -2.58
C ALA A 90 10.20 0.11 -2.77
N GLU A 91 10.70 0.12 -4.00
CA GLU A 91 12.03 0.63 -4.33
C GLU A 91 12.09 2.16 -4.21
N GLU A 92 11.12 2.88 -4.77
CA GLU A 92 11.07 4.35 -4.72
C GLU A 92 10.89 4.88 -3.30
N GLU A 93 9.93 4.37 -2.55
CA GLU A 93 9.60 4.87 -1.21
C GLU A 93 10.59 4.44 -0.12
N LEU A 94 11.11 3.21 -0.18
CA LEU A 94 11.87 2.57 0.90
C LEU A 94 13.24 2.02 0.49
N GLY A 95 13.57 2.05 -0.79
CA GLY A 95 14.82 1.46 -1.29
C GLY A 95 14.84 -0.07 -1.23
N ILE A 96 13.68 -0.72 -1.19
CA ILE A 96 13.58 -2.20 -1.18
C ILE A 96 13.59 -2.70 -2.62
N ALA A 97 14.65 -3.43 -2.99
CA ALA A 97 14.80 -4.04 -4.31
C ALA A 97 15.34 -5.47 -4.20
N GLY A 98 15.00 -6.30 -5.18
CA GLY A 98 15.55 -7.65 -5.31
C GLY A 98 15.06 -8.67 -4.26
N VAL A 99 14.02 -8.34 -3.48
CA VAL A 99 13.42 -9.27 -2.52
C VAL A 99 12.18 -9.95 -3.12
N PRO A 100 11.89 -11.21 -2.76
CA PRO A 100 10.66 -11.88 -3.19
C PRO A 100 9.43 -11.21 -2.61
N PHE A 101 8.39 -11.07 -3.43
CA PHE A 101 7.05 -10.62 -2.99
C PHE A 101 6.08 -11.81 -3.00
N ALA A 102 5.33 -11.97 -1.92
CA ALA A 102 4.20 -12.88 -1.86
C ALA A 102 2.92 -12.12 -2.26
N ASP A 103 2.13 -12.72 -3.16
CA ASP A 103 0.84 -12.20 -3.60
C ASP A 103 -0.27 -12.78 -2.72
N HIS A 104 -1.07 -11.90 -2.12
CA HIS A 104 -2.18 -12.26 -1.23
C HIS A 104 -3.54 -11.95 -1.83
N GLY A 105 -3.60 -11.64 -3.12
CA GLY A 105 -4.84 -11.36 -3.84
C GLY A 105 -5.32 -9.92 -3.70
N GLN A 106 -6.58 -9.72 -4.01
CA GLN A 106 -7.21 -8.41 -4.09
C GLN A 106 -8.24 -8.19 -2.99
N PHE A 107 -8.52 -6.94 -2.71
CA PHE A 107 -9.60 -6.50 -1.82
C PHE A 107 -10.18 -5.17 -2.29
N TYR A 108 -11.41 -4.88 -1.89
CA TYR A 108 -12.04 -3.59 -2.13
C TYR A 108 -12.13 -2.79 -0.84
N PHE A 109 -11.82 -1.50 -0.93
CA PHE A 109 -11.99 -0.55 0.16
C PHE A 109 -12.70 0.71 -0.34
N GLU A 110 -13.64 1.20 0.46
CA GLU A 110 -14.34 2.44 0.19
C GLU A 110 -14.64 3.18 1.50
N ASP A 111 -14.34 4.46 1.52
CA ASP A 111 -14.79 5.40 2.54
C ASP A 111 -15.09 6.76 1.90
N LYS A 112 -15.29 7.79 2.70
CA LYS A 112 -15.55 9.16 2.19
C LYS A 112 -14.37 9.79 1.44
N HIS A 113 -13.17 9.23 1.55
CA HIS A 113 -11.95 9.77 0.96
C HIS A 113 -11.44 8.96 -0.23
N CYS A 114 -11.82 7.70 -0.34
CA CYS A 114 -11.17 6.76 -1.25
C CYS A 114 -12.12 5.65 -1.70
N ARG A 115 -12.03 5.27 -2.97
CA ARG A 115 -12.63 4.08 -3.55
C ARG A 115 -11.54 3.31 -4.29
N VAL A 116 -11.17 2.15 -3.80
CA VAL A 116 -9.99 1.47 -4.32
C VAL A 116 -10.13 -0.05 -4.36
N TRP A 117 -9.71 -0.64 -5.48
CA TRP A 117 -9.34 -2.03 -5.57
C TRP A 117 -7.86 -2.16 -5.22
N GLY A 118 -7.57 -2.78 -4.08
CA GLY A 118 -6.21 -3.02 -3.59
C GLY A 118 -5.67 -4.38 -4.04
N SER A 119 -4.42 -4.40 -4.48
CA SER A 119 -3.65 -5.63 -4.66
C SER A 119 -2.68 -5.76 -3.49
N LEU A 120 -2.80 -6.85 -2.74
CA LEU A 120 -2.10 -7.06 -1.47
C LEU A 120 -0.88 -7.96 -1.66
N PHE A 121 0.28 -7.43 -1.29
CA PHE A 121 1.56 -8.14 -1.31
C PHE A 121 2.22 -8.10 0.07
N SER A 122 3.20 -8.95 0.28
CA SER A 122 4.12 -8.84 1.41
C SER A 122 5.54 -9.17 1.01
N CYS A 123 6.48 -8.63 1.75
CA CYS A 123 7.90 -8.99 1.64
C CYS A 123 8.57 -8.93 3.01
N VAL A 124 9.68 -9.64 3.14
CA VAL A 124 10.56 -9.57 4.30
C VAL A 124 11.74 -8.65 3.94
N SER A 125 11.97 -7.63 4.76
CA SER A 125 13.16 -6.78 4.63
C SER A 125 13.57 -6.27 6.02
N HIS A 126 14.87 -6.26 6.27
CA HIS A 126 15.45 -5.74 7.50
C HIS A 126 16.12 -4.38 7.30
N GLY A 127 16.04 -3.84 6.10
CA GLY A 127 16.76 -2.64 5.71
C GLY A 127 18.23 -2.91 5.35
N PRO A 128 19.08 -1.88 5.28
CA PRO A 128 18.74 -0.48 5.53
C PRO A 128 17.73 0.07 4.52
N PHE A 129 16.91 1.03 4.97
CA PHE A 129 15.92 1.68 4.12
C PHE A 129 16.45 3.03 3.62
N ALA A 130 16.17 3.34 2.35
CA ALA A 130 16.42 4.65 1.76
C ALA A 130 15.08 5.31 1.49
N LEU A 131 14.70 6.27 2.32
CA LEU A 131 13.38 6.90 2.26
C LEU A 131 13.34 7.95 1.15
N GLN A 132 12.26 7.93 0.37
CA GLN A 132 11.93 9.02 -0.55
C GLN A 132 11.36 10.18 0.27
N GLU A 133 12.13 11.23 0.48
CA GLU A 133 11.82 12.34 1.39
C GLU A 133 10.51 13.05 1.06
N GLU A 134 10.11 13.08 -0.21
CA GLU A 134 8.85 13.68 -0.66
C GLU A 134 7.61 12.85 -0.28
N GLU A 135 7.79 11.56 -0.03
CA GLU A 135 6.69 10.61 0.19
C GLU A 135 6.65 10.08 1.63
N VAL A 136 7.81 9.77 2.20
CA VAL A 136 7.96 9.12 3.51
C VAL A 136 8.85 9.95 4.41
N SER A 137 8.32 10.44 5.52
CA SER A 137 9.09 11.25 6.47
C SER A 137 9.88 10.42 7.47
N GLU A 138 9.36 9.28 7.89
CA GLU A 138 10.01 8.37 8.85
C GLU A 138 9.43 6.96 8.74
N VAL A 139 10.18 5.97 9.23
CA VAL A 139 9.72 4.59 9.40
C VAL A 139 10.01 4.09 10.80
N CYS A 140 9.21 3.16 11.29
CA CYS A 140 9.45 2.46 12.54
C CYS A 140 8.89 1.02 12.49
N TRP A 141 9.39 0.16 13.36
CA TRP A 141 8.89 -1.20 13.54
C TRP A 141 7.88 -1.25 14.66
N LEU A 142 6.67 -1.71 14.37
CA LEU A 142 5.60 -1.91 15.36
C LEU A 142 5.04 -3.32 15.27
N THR A 143 4.60 -3.86 16.41
CA THR A 143 3.81 -5.08 16.43
C THR A 143 2.37 -4.79 15.97
N PRO A 144 1.60 -5.79 15.50
CA PRO A 144 0.18 -5.60 15.18
C PRO A 144 -0.63 -5.06 16.35
N GLU A 145 -0.30 -5.44 17.58
CA GLU A 145 -0.95 -4.95 18.80
C GLU A 145 -0.68 -3.46 19.02
N GLU A 146 0.55 -3.02 18.82
CA GLU A 146 0.94 -1.59 18.91
C GLU A 146 0.24 -0.76 17.83
N ILE A 147 0.09 -1.30 16.61
CA ILE A 147 -0.66 -0.66 15.52
C ILE A 147 -2.13 -0.53 15.89
N THR A 148 -2.75 -1.59 16.41
CA THR A 148 -4.15 -1.60 16.83
C THR A 148 -4.41 -0.57 17.94
N ALA A 149 -3.49 -0.45 18.91
CA ALA A 149 -3.59 0.52 19.99
C ALA A 149 -3.53 1.99 19.51
N ARG A 150 -2.97 2.21 18.32
CA ARG A 150 -2.78 3.52 17.69
C ARG A 150 -3.56 3.68 16.39
N CYS A 151 -4.64 2.92 16.21
CA CYS A 151 -5.37 2.86 14.93
C CYS A 151 -5.85 4.24 14.42
N ASP A 152 -6.15 5.17 15.32
CA ASP A 152 -6.58 6.53 14.95
C ASP A 152 -5.49 7.37 14.25
N GLU A 153 -4.22 6.96 14.33
CA GLU A 153 -3.10 7.62 13.68
C GLU A 153 -2.83 7.09 12.26
N PHE A 154 -3.52 6.02 11.85
CA PHE A 154 -3.28 5.30 10.59
C PHE A 154 -4.32 5.61 9.53
N THR A 155 -3.91 5.44 8.26
CA THR A 155 -4.84 5.40 7.14
C THR A 155 -5.72 4.15 7.24
N ALA A 156 -7.02 4.29 7.01
CA ALA A 156 -7.99 3.21 7.18
C ALA A 156 -7.80 2.07 6.17
N ASP A 157 -7.42 2.41 4.94
CA ASP A 157 -7.16 1.43 3.87
C ASP A 157 -5.92 0.58 4.16
N SER A 158 -4.85 1.16 4.69
CA SER A 158 -3.66 0.38 5.09
C SER A 158 -3.94 -0.55 6.26
N LEU A 159 -4.77 -0.14 7.22
CA LEU A 159 -5.20 -1.00 8.34
C LEU A 159 -6.02 -2.19 7.84
N LYS A 160 -6.92 -1.97 6.88
CA LYS A 160 -7.67 -3.05 6.25
C LYS A 160 -6.75 -4.04 5.52
N ALA A 161 -5.78 -3.53 4.78
CA ALA A 161 -4.79 -4.36 4.09
C ALA A 161 -3.99 -5.22 5.07
N LEU A 162 -3.51 -4.64 6.16
CA LEU A 162 -2.79 -5.36 7.22
C LEU A 162 -3.67 -6.45 7.85
N ALA A 163 -4.90 -6.14 8.21
CA ALA A 163 -5.83 -7.10 8.80
C ALA A 163 -6.10 -8.29 7.88
N LEU A 164 -6.27 -8.05 6.58
CA LEU A 164 -6.45 -9.09 5.58
C LEU A 164 -5.21 -9.96 5.42
N TRP A 165 -4.03 -9.36 5.40
CA TRP A 165 -2.78 -10.10 5.34
C TRP A 165 -2.63 -11.03 6.55
N MET A 166 -2.86 -10.54 7.76
CA MET A 166 -2.81 -11.34 8.98
C MET A 166 -3.81 -12.50 8.96
N SER A 167 -5.05 -12.24 8.53
CA SER A 167 -6.10 -13.26 8.43
C SER A 167 -5.75 -14.35 7.39
N ARG A 168 -5.20 -13.97 6.26
CA ARG A 168 -4.81 -14.90 5.18
C ARG A 168 -3.59 -15.74 5.58
N ASN A 169 -2.62 -15.17 6.28
CA ASN A 169 -1.45 -15.89 6.81
C ASN A 169 -1.83 -16.92 7.88
N ALA A 170 -2.70 -16.57 8.83
CA ALA A 170 -3.17 -17.51 9.86
C ALA A 170 -3.84 -18.75 9.25
N LYS A 171 -4.62 -18.57 8.17
CA LYS A 171 -5.23 -19.71 7.45
C LYS A 171 -4.21 -20.59 6.75
N ASN A 172 -3.16 -20.02 6.19
CA ASN A 172 -2.09 -20.76 5.52
C ASN A 172 -1.28 -21.59 6.51
N GLU A 173 -1.00 -21.08 7.70
CA GLU A 173 -0.32 -21.80 8.77
C GLU A 173 -1.15 -22.99 9.28
N THR A 174 -2.47 -22.82 9.42
CA THR A 174 -3.38 -23.91 9.84
C THR A 174 -3.42 -25.01 8.79
N VAL A 175 -3.52 -24.67 7.50
CA VAL A 175 -3.52 -25.66 6.40
C VAL A 175 -2.18 -26.39 6.27
N ALA A 176 -1.06 -25.74 6.58
CA ALA A 176 0.26 -26.35 6.58
C ALA A 176 0.41 -27.35 7.73
N ALA A 177 -0.06 -27.01 8.93
CA ALA A 177 -0.04 -27.91 10.10
C ALA A 177 -0.89 -29.17 9.91
N GLU A 178 -2.06 -29.06 9.26
CA GLU A 178 -2.93 -30.22 8.95
C GLU A 178 -2.38 -31.18 7.88
N LYS A 179 -1.38 -30.74 7.09
CA LYS A 179 -0.73 -31.58 6.07
C LYS A 179 0.50 -32.35 6.58
N GLU A 180 0.98 -32.00 7.76
CA GLU A 180 2.11 -32.68 8.41
C GLU A 180 1.69 -33.79 9.41
N GLU A 181 0.38 -33.96 9.64
CA GLU A 181 -0.21 -35.11 10.37
C GLU A 181 -0.68 -36.21 9.40
#